data_6f00d39f02caa745c81041a5e26432af
#
_entry.id   6f00d39f02caa745c81041a5e26432af
#
_cell.length_a   1.000
_cell.length_b   1.000
_cell.length_c   1.000
_cell.angle_alpha   90.00
_cell.angle_beta   90.00
_cell.angle_gamma   90.00
#
_symmetry.space_group_name_H-M   'P 1'
#
loop_
_entity.id
_entity.type
_entity.pdbx_description
1 polymer ?
#
loop_
_entity_poly.entity_id
_entity_poly.type
_entity_poly.pdbx_seq_one_letter_code
_entity_poly.pdbx_strand_id
1 'polypeptide(L)'
;MAKPILVTGAAGRVGAVGRTVTELLLNQGKAVRAMVRNEDARAQTLRDMGAEVVVGNLLDLDSMHRAIAGCESMYFGMSVSADYLEATVNAAAVAKHHGVKAFINMSQMTLAQMSITETTPSPSTSSTGSPSRR
;
A
#
# COMPACT_ATOMS: atom_id res chain seq x y z
N MET A 1 -22.58 -12.23 1.63
CA MET A 1 -21.15 -12.29 1.43
C MET A 1 -20.47 -11.12 2.09
N ALA A 2 -19.42 -11.39 2.78
CA ALA A 2 -18.65 -10.31 3.37
C ALA A 2 -17.89 -9.56 2.29
N LYS A 3 -17.87 -8.24 2.38
CA LYS A 3 -17.11 -7.43 1.46
C LYS A 3 -15.63 -7.51 1.83
N PRO A 4 -14.73 -7.56 0.86
CA PRO A 4 -13.32 -7.72 1.18
C PRO A 4 -12.70 -6.45 1.73
N ILE A 5 -11.58 -6.64 2.42
CA ILE A 5 -10.71 -5.56 2.85
C ILE A 5 -9.55 -5.54 1.87
N LEU A 6 -9.31 -4.39 1.26
CA LEU A 6 -8.20 -4.27 0.32
C LEU A 6 -6.90 -4.00 1.08
N VAL A 7 -5.86 -4.75 0.75
CA VAL A 7 -4.54 -4.53 1.33
C VAL A 7 -3.57 -4.25 0.19
N THR A 8 -2.94 -3.09 0.21
CA THR A 8 -1.85 -2.81 -0.73
C THR A 8 -0.52 -3.12 -0.06
N GLY A 9 0.50 -3.33 -0.85
CA GLY A 9 1.81 -3.65 -0.30
C GLY A 9 1.91 -5.04 0.29
N ALA A 10 0.95 -5.90 -0.01
CA ALA A 10 0.91 -7.25 0.59
C ALA A 10 2.07 -8.13 0.12
N ALA A 11 2.61 -7.84 -1.07
CA ALA A 11 3.73 -8.59 -1.62
C ALA A 11 5.07 -7.93 -1.34
N GLY A 12 5.08 -6.87 -0.54
CA GLY A 12 6.30 -6.15 -0.24
C GLY A 12 7.28 -6.98 0.55
N ARG A 13 8.55 -6.68 0.39
CA ARG A 13 9.60 -7.42 1.08
C ARG A 13 10.06 -6.73 2.35
N VAL A 14 10.09 -5.42 2.33
CA VAL A 14 10.61 -4.67 3.47
C VAL A 14 9.56 -4.60 4.56
N GLY A 15 9.89 -5.15 5.72
CA GLY A 15 9.01 -5.13 6.87
C GLY A 15 7.81 -6.06 6.77
N ALA A 16 7.45 -6.48 5.57
CA ALA A 16 6.35 -7.43 5.35
C ALA A 16 5.07 -7.07 6.09
N VAL A 17 4.84 -5.78 6.36
CA VAL A 17 3.67 -5.37 7.13
C VAL A 17 2.38 -5.73 6.41
N GLY A 18 2.32 -5.44 5.10
CA GLY A 18 1.11 -5.76 4.34
C GLY A 18 0.80 -7.24 4.32
N ARG A 19 1.83 -8.08 4.24
CA ARG A 19 1.62 -9.52 4.27
C ARG A 19 1.13 -9.96 5.64
N THR A 20 1.71 -9.42 6.70
CA THR A 20 1.27 -9.73 8.05
C THR A 20 -0.17 -9.30 8.28
N VAL A 21 -0.55 -8.10 7.80
CA VAL A 21 -1.91 -7.63 7.90
C VAL A 21 -2.86 -8.60 7.19
N THR A 22 -2.48 -9.02 5.98
CA THR A 22 -3.28 -9.98 5.21
C THR A 22 -3.46 -11.26 5.99
N GLU A 23 -2.37 -11.80 6.54
CA GLU A 23 -2.40 -13.05 7.27
C GLU A 23 -3.30 -12.96 8.50
N LEU A 24 -3.16 -11.89 9.27
CA LEU A 24 -3.95 -11.71 10.47
C LEU A 24 -5.44 -11.55 10.17
N LEU A 25 -5.76 -10.81 9.11
CA LEU A 25 -7.16 -10.64 8.73
C LEU A 25 -7.77 -11.95 8.27
N LEU A 26 -7.03 -12.74 7.49
CA LEU A 26 -7.52 -14.04 7.04
C LEU A 26 -7.72 -14.98 8.22
N ASN A 27 -6.82 -14.93 9.20
CA ASN A 27 -6.96 -15.76 10.39
C ASN A 27 -8.18 -15.39 11.22
N GLN A 28 -8.66 -14.16 11.09
CA GLN A 28 -9.88 -13.73 11.76
C GLN A 28 -11.13 -14.02 10.93
N GLY A 29 -11.00 -14.71 9.83
CA GLY A 29 -12.13 -15.04 8.99
C GLY A 29 -12.60 -13.91 8.09
N LYS A 30 -11.78 -12.87 7.90
CA LYS A 30 -12.14 -11.77 7.04
C LYS A 30 -11.80 -12.07 5.59
N ALA A 31 -12.58 -11.53 4.66
CA ALA A 31 -12.26 -11.61 3.24
C ALA A 31 -11.22 -10.53 2.93
N VAL A 32 -10.13 -10.91 2.26
CA VAL A 32 -9.06 -9.99 1.95
C VAL A 32 -8.79 -10.01 0.45
N ARG A 33 -8.70 -8.82 -0.12
CA ARG A 33 -8.23 -8.64 -1.50
C ARG A 33 -6.86 -7.99 -1.44
N ALA A 34 -5.85 -8.70 -1.92
CA ALA A 34 -4.47 -8.22 -1.89
C ALA A 34 -4.12 -7.65 -3.25
N MET A 35 -3.65 -6.41 -3.29
CA MET A 35 -3.23 -5.79 -4.54
C MET A 35 -1.73 -5.93 -4.69
N VAL A 36 -1.30 -6.44 -5.83
CA VAL A 36 0.11 -6.64 -6.15
C VAL A 36 0.45 -5.96 -7.47
N ARG A 37 1.72 -5.64 -7.66
CA ARG A 37 2.18 -5.05 -8.89
C ARG A 37 2.38 -6.10 -9.97
N ASN A 38 2.83 -7.27 -9.61
CA ASN A 38 3.19 -8.32 -10.55
C ASN A 38 2.62 -9.65 -10.12
N GLU A 39 2.28 -10.45 -11.13
CA GLU A 39 1.78 -11.80 -10.90
C GLU A 39 3.00 -12.72 -10.82
N ASP A 40 3.52 -12.91 -9.61
CA ASP A 40 4.72 -13.70 -9.39
C ASP A 40 4.51 -14.66 -8.21
N ALA A 41 5.60 -15.27 -7.74
CA ALA A 41 5.51 -16.25 -6.65
C ALA A 41 4.90 -15.66 -5.38
N ARG A 42 5.13 -14.38 -5.14
CA ARG A 42 4.57 -13.73 -3.94
C ARG A 42 3.06 -13.62 -4.05
N ALA A 43 2.56 -13.34 -5.26
CA ALA A 43 1.12 -13.32 -5.50
C ALA A 43 0.51 -14.70 -5.25
N GLN A 44 1.20 -15.75 -5.70
CA GLN A 44 0.70 -17.11 -5.47
C GLN A 44 0.69 -17.43 -3.98
N THR A 45 1.69 -16.99 -3.23
CA THR A 45 1.72 -17.20 -1.79
C THR A 45 0.49 -16.57 -1.14
N LEU A 46 0.10 -15.38 -1.58
CA LEU A 46 -1.08 -14.72 -1.03
C LEU A 46 -2.36 -15.51 -1.35
N ARG A 47 -2.45 -16.05 -2.56
CA ARG A 47 -3.59 -16.91 -2.92
C ARG A 47 -3.64 -18.16 -2.07
N ASP A 48 -2.48 -18.75 -1.82
CA ASP A 48 -2.40 -19.96 -1.00
C ASP A 48 -2.84 -19.69 0.42
N MET A 49 -2.69 -18.46 0.89
CA MET A 49 -3.15 -18.07 2.21
C MET A 49 -4.67 -17.83 2.26
N GLY A 50 -5.31 -17.75 1.12
CA GLY A 50 -6.75 -17.54 1.05
C GLY A 50 -7.18 -16.16 0.58
N ALA A 51 -6.25 -15.31 0.18
CA ALA A 51 -6.60 -13.96 -0.29
C ALA A 51 -6.98 -13.98 -1.76
N GLU A 52 -7.89 -13.09 -2.12
CA GLU A 52 -8.12 -12.77 -3.53
C GLU A 52 -6.98 -11.86 -3.95
N VAL A 53 -6.37 -12.10 -5.10
CA VAL A 53 -5.24 -11.29 -5.56
C VAL A 53 -5.66 -10.53 -6.80
N VAL A 54 -5.38 -9.23 -6.80
CA VAL A 54 -5.60 -8.39 -7.98
C VAL A 54 -4.30 -7.70 -8.33
N VAL A 55 -4.07 -7.53 -9.62
CA VAL A 55 -2.90 -6.81 -10.10
C VAL A 55 -3.29 -5.36 -10.32
N GLY A 56 -2.50 -4.44 -9.79
CA GLY A 56 -2.81 -3.03 -9.94
C GLY A 56 -1.60 -2.15 -9.76
N ASN A 57 -1.77 -0.91 -10.18
CA ASN A 57 -0.72 0.10 -10.08
C ASN A 57 -1.31 1.29 -9.32
N LEU A 58 -0.68 1.67 -8.23
CA LEU A 58 -1.14 2.76 -7.39
C LEU A 58 -1.16 4.11 -8.10
N LEU A 59 -0.44 4.24 -9.19
CA LEU A 59 -0.39 5.48 -9.97
C LEU A 59 -1.38 5.49 -11.13
N ASP A 60 -2.10 4.39 -11.35
CA ASP A 60 -3.07 4.27 -12.43
C ASP A 60 -4.47 4.27 -11.81
N LEU A 61 -5.21 5.34 -12.02
CA LEU A 61 -6.53 5.49 -11.41
C LEU A 61 -7.50 4.39 -11.83
N ASP A 62 -7.48 3.99 -13.10
CA ASP A 62 -8.36 2.91 -13.53
C ASP A 62 -8.09 1.62 -12.79
N SER A 63 -6.81 1.33 -12.59
CA SER A 63 -6.39 0.17 -11.82
C SER A 63 -6.88 0.26 -10.38
N MET A 64 -6.79 1.44 -9.79
CA MET A 64 -7.23 1.65 -8.42
C MET A 64 -8.74 1.48 -8.30
N HIS A 65 -9.51 1.99 -9.27
CA HIS A 65 -10.95 1.79 -9.25
C HIS A 65 -11.30 0.32 -9.29
N ARG A 66 -10.63 -0.45 -10.16
CA ARG A 66 -10.91 -1.90 -10.23
C ARG A 66 -10.55 -2.61 -8.93
N ALA A 67 -9.45 -2.21 -8.32
CA ALA A 67 -9.00 -2.88 -7.09
C ALA A 67 -9.90 -2.56 -5.90
N ILE A 68 -10.36 -1.32 -5.80
CA ILE A 68 -11.11 -0.86 -4.63
C ILE A 68 -12.60 -1.18 -4.73
N ALA A 69 -13.13 -1.34 -5.94
CA ALA A 69 -14.56 -1.53 -6.11
C ALA A 69 -15.07 -2.70 -5.28
N GLY A 70 -16.11 -2.46 -4.51
CA GLY A 70 -16.74 -3.49 -3.68
C GLY A 70 -16.05 -3.75 -2.35
N CYS A 71 -14.96 -3.05 -2.05
CA CYS A 71 -14.29 -3.25 -0.77
C CYS A 71 -14.94 -2.45 0.34
N GLU A 72 -14.95 -3.02 1.53
CA GLU A 72 -15.53 -2.37 2.70
C GLU A 72 -14.52 -1.42 3.35
N SER A 73 -13.27 -1.85 3.44
CA SER A 73 -12.22 -1.10 4.10
C SER A 73 -10.93 -1.27 3.32
N MET A 74 -9.97 -0.42 3.61
CA MET A 74 -8.71 -0.46 2.88
C MET A 74 -7.54 -0.18 3.82
N TYR A 75 -6.51 -1.01 3.70
CA TYR A 75 -5.21 -0.76 4.31
C TYR A 75 -4.26 -0.33 3.20
N PHE A 76 -3.69 0.86 3.33
CA PHE A 76 -2.76 1.38 2.35
C PHE A 76 -1.35 1.40 2.91
N GLY A 77 -0.44 0.68 2.25
CA GLY A 77 0.97 0.70 2.58
C GLY A 77 1.79 0.57 1.32
N MET A 78 2.91 1.25 1.27
CA MET A 78 3.87 1.10 0.19
C MET A 78 5.23 1.58 0.68
N SER A 79 6.27 1.21 -0.06
CA SER A 79 7.62 1.67 0.25
C SER A 79 7.72 3.17 0.02
N VAL A 80 8.58 3.81 0.78
CA VAL A 80 8.82 5.24 0.60
C VAL A 80 9.47 5.46 -0.76
N SER A 81 8.91 6.36 -1.53
CA SER A 81 9.42 6.70 -2.85
C SER A 81 8.90 8.06 -3.23
N ALA A 82 9.39 8.57 -4.35
CA ALA A 82 8.94 9.86 -4.85
C ALA A 82 7.44 9.85 -5.17
N ASP A 83 6.89 8.66 -5.44
CA ASP A 83 5.49 8.55 -5.83
C ASP A 83 4.55 8.37 -4.63
N TYR A 84 5.08 8.36 -3.41
CA TYR A 84 4.26 8.02 -2.24
C TYR A 84 3.07 8.97 -2.08
N LEU A 85 3.29 10.26 -2.26
CA LEU A 85 2.22 11.23 -2.06
C LEU A 85 1.13 11.07 -3.12
N GLU A 86 1.54 10.93 -4.37
CA GLU A 86 0.58 10.75 -5.45
C GLU A 86 -0.23 9.45 -5.25
N ALA A 87 0.44 8.38 -4.91
CA ALA A 87 -0.22 7.10 -4.67
C ALA A 87 -1.21 7.20 -3.51
N THR A 88 -0.82 7.90 -2.44
CA THR A 88 -1.69 8.08 -1.28
C THR A 88 -2.94 8.87 -1.65
N VAL A 89 -2.78 9.96 -2.40
CA VAL A 89 -3.90 10.78 -2.81
C VAL A 89 -4.83 9.98 -3.73
N ASN A 90 -4.26 9.25 -4.68
CA ASN A 90 -5.06 8.42 -5.57
C ASN A 90 -5.88 7.41 -4.78
N ALA A 91 -5.23 6.72 -3.85
CA ALA A 91 -5.92 5.70 -3.05
C ALA A 91 -7.05 6.31 -2.23
N ALA A 92 -6.79 7.44 -1.58
CA ALA A 92 -7.80 8.08 -0.75
C ALA A 92 -8.98 8.58 -1.58
N ALA A 93 -8.69 9.20 -2.73
CA ALA A 93 -9.75 9.72 -3.58
C ALA A 93 -10.64 8.60 -4.14
N VAL A 94 -10.02 7.52 -4.60
CA VAL A 94 -10.78 6.41 -5.16
C VAL A 94 -11.54 5.68 -4.06
N ALA A 95 -10.94 5.53 -2.89
CA ALA A 95 -11.63 4.92 -1.75
C ALA A 95 -12.88 5.71 -1.38
N LYS A 96 -12.76 7.03 -1.35
CA LYS A 96 -13.92 7.87 -1.06
C LYS A 96 -15.00 7.72 -2.11
N HIS A 97 -14.60 7.67 -3.37
CA HIS A 97 -15.55 7.50 -4.48
C HIS A 97 -16.35 6.21 -4.32
N HIS A 98 -15.72 5.14 -3.87
CA HIS A 98 -16.40 3.85 -3.73
C HIS A 98 -17.03 3.64 -2.36
N GLY A 99 -17.02 4.66 -1.50
CA GLY A 99 -17.67 4.55 -0.20
C GLY A 99 -16.98 3.63 0.78
N VAL A 100 -15.66 3.51 0.68
CA VAL A 100 -14.89 2.72 1.63
C VAL A 100 -15.08 3.30 3.02
N LYS A 101 -15.42 2.46 3.99
CA LYS A 101 -15.80 2.93 5.32
C LYS A 101 -14.59 3.28 6.18
N ALA A 102 -13.48 2.58 5.99
CA ALA A 102 -12.28 2.82 6.78
C ALA A 102 -11.07 2.76 5.88
N PHE A 103 -10.25 3.80 5.93
CA PHE A 103 -9.02 3.90 5.16
C PHE A 103 -7.88 4.01 6.16
N ILE A 104 -7.06 2.98 6.26
CA ILE A 104 -5.94 2.93 7.18
C ILE A 104 -4.68 3.21 6.39
N ASN A 105 -3.98 4.26 6.72
CA ASN A 105 -2.76 4.64 6.01
C ASN A 105 -1.54 4.37 6.87
N MET A 106 -0.63 3.54 6.38
CA MET A 106 0.64 3.31 7.04
C MET A 106 1.54 4.51 6.79
N SER A 107 1.60 5.40 7.76
CA SER A 107 2.41 6.61 7.66
C SER A 107 3.89 6.27 7.75
N GLN A 108 4.70 7.04 7.05
CA GLN A 108 6.14 6.83 7.02
C GLN A 108 6.82 7.91 7.87
N MET A 109 7.73 7.48 8.71
CA MET A 109 8.45 8.42 9.55
C MET A 109 9.23 9.44 8.72
N THR A 110 9.78 9.01 7.59
CA THR A 110 10.52 9.92 6.72
C THR A 110 9.67 11.08 6.25
N LEU A 111 8.38 10.86 6.07
CA LEU A 111 7.51 11.96 5.63
C LEU A 111 7.43 13.06 6.68
N ALA A 112 7.47 12.68 7.94
CA ALA A 112 7.42 13.66 9.00
C ALA A 112 8.68 14.53 9.04
N GLN A 113 9.73 14.09 8.39
CA GLN A 113 10.99 14.83 8.34
C GLN A 113 11.12 15.68 7.09
N MET A 114 10.17 15.60 6.20
CA MET A 114 10.21 16.37 4.96
C MET A 114 9.63 17.74 5.20
N SER A 115 10.29 18.74 4.62
CA SER A 115 9.79 20.11 4.70
C SER A 115 8.74 20.34 3.63
N ILE A 116 7.72 21.07 3.96
CA ILE A 116 6.73 21.44 2.95
C ILE A 116 7.27 22.47 1.97
N THR A 117 8.38 23.09 2.31
CA THR A 117 9.00 24.07 1.40
C THR A 117 10.14 23.47 0.59
N GLU A 118 10.45 22.20 0.82
CA GLU A 118 11.50 21.52 0.07
C GLU A 118 10.90 20.37 -0.70
N THR A 119 11.43 20.12 -1.86
CA THR A 119 10.92 19.05 -2.70
C THR A 119 11.66 17.74 -2.50
N THR A 120 12.72 17.75 -1.74
CA THR A 120 13.49 16.53 -1.50
C THR A 120 13.51 16.20 -0.02
N PRO A 121 13.62 14.93 0.32
CA PRO A 121 13.78 14.53 1.71
C PRO A 121 15.06 15.11 2.29
N SER A 122 15.13 15.18 3.58
CA SER A 122 16.32 15.69 4.21
C SER A 122 17.50 14.78 3.88
N PRO A 123 18.71 15.32 3.96
CA PRO A 123 19.89 14.53 3.64
C PRO A 123 20.02 13.25 4.45
N SER A 124 19.42 13.18 5.61
CA SER A 124 19.53 11.99 6.42
C SER A 124 18.88 10.79 5.76
N THR A 125 17.95 11.02 4.85
CA THR A 125 17.30 9.91 4.19
C THR A 125 18.08 9.40 3.00
N SER A 126 18.98 10.20 2.48
CA SER A 126 19.74 9.75 1.34
C SER A 126 21.01 9.09 1.74
N SER A 127 21.37 9.13 2.71
CA SER A 127 22.41 8.49 3.14
C SER A 127 23.53 8.42 2.55
N THR A 128 23.78 8.02 2.25
CA THR A 128 24.71 7.77 1.59
C THR A 128 25.74 8.40 1.68
N GLY A 129 26.05 8.45 1.77
CA GLY A 129 26.95 8.74 1.66
C GLY A 129 27.70 9.60 1.83
N SER A 130 27.69 10.01 1.80
CA SER A 130 28.27 10.88 1.70
C SER A 130 29.05 11.43 2.47
N PRO A 131 29.67 11.01 2.81
CA PRO A 131 30.48 11.41 3.61
C PRO A 131 31.22 12.45 3.26
N SER A 132 31.49 12.52 2.55
CA SER A 132 32.22 13.31 2.12
C SER A 132 31.91 14.54 2.13
N ARG A 133 31.35 15.05 2.38
CA ARG A 133 31.07 16.10 2.21
C ARG A 133 31.74 16.82 2.98
N ARG A 134 32.29 17.20 3.17
CA ARG A 134 32.92 17.84 3.81
C ARG A 134 33.36 18.72 3.52
#